data_635e320d0f37f5361ad84691d09db718
#
_entry.id   635e320d0f37f5361ad84691d09db718
#
_cell.length_a   1.000
_cell.length_b   1.000
_cell.length_c   1.000
_cell.angle_alpha   90.00
_cell.angle_beta   90.00
_cell.angle_gamma   90.00
#
_symmetry.space_group_name_H-M   'P 1'
#
loop_
_entity.id
_entity.type
_entity.pdbx_description
1 polymer ?
#
loop_
_entity_poly.entity_id
_entity_poly.type
_entity_poly.pdbx_seq_one_letter_code
_entity_poly.pdbx_strand_id
1 'polypeptide(L)'
;MTIATAVGTFPSVRIPSQSDGLPVEVVLIAQIGIGAGSALIEHTAALQRGHASFVDALDEPSARIGGADFARGDVTSLYTFTVGAKGHPFHCHAGHRVFTAISGSAGARLRFSTAPRARLEADPQAFFDALRHVDIPPDCMFTVRFGGGTWHQFASRDPASGHPALFALSCHTNEL
;
A
#
# COMPACT_ATOMS: atom_id res chain seq x y z
N MET A 1 -4.53 8.96 -16.09
CA MET A 1 -4.91 7.71 -16.78
C MET A 1 -5.27 6.70 -15.72
N THR A 2 -6.48 6.13 -15.78
CA THR A 2 -6.94 5.08 -14.88
C THR A 2 -6.49 3.74 -15.45
N ILE A 3 -5.82 2.94 -14.63
CA ILE A 3 -5.48 1.58 -14.98
C ILE A 3 -6.40 0.67 -14.16
N ALA A 4 -7.35 0.03 -14.81
CA ALA A 4 -8.24 -0.93 -14.19
C ALA A 4 -7.63 -2.33 -14.31
N THR A 5 -7.64 -3.06 -13.20
CA THR A 5 -7.17 -4.44 -13.15
C THR A 5 -8.37 -5.37 -13.16
N ALA A 6 -8.44 -6.26 -14.15
CA ALA A 6 -9.51 -7.24 -14.26
C ALA A 6 -9.22 -8.49 -13.42
N VAL A 7 -10.25 -9.04 -12.79
CA VAL A 7 -10.16 -10.36 -12.13
C VAL A 7 -10.25 -11.46 -13.19
N GLY A 8 -9.44 -12.49 -13.07
CA GLY A 8 -9.48 -13.69 -13.92
C GLY A 8 -8.28 -13.91 -14.83
N THR A 9 -7.41 -12.93 -15.00
CA THR A 9 -6.22 -13.04 -15.86
C THR A 9 -4.91 -12.76 -15.15
N PHE A 10 -4.89 -12.62 -13.83
CA PHE A 10 -3.71 -12.23 -13.03
C PHE A 10 -2.86 -11.15 -13.73
N PRO A 11 -3.47 -10.02 -14.11
CA PRO A 11 -2.75 -9.01 -14.84
C PRO A 11 -1.73 -8.33 -13.93
N SER A 12 -0.62 -7.92 -14.52
CA SER A 12 0.31 -7.00 -13.90
C SER A 12 0.12 -5.60 -14.47
N VAL A 13 0.23 -4.60 -13.59
CA VAL A 13 0.21 -3.19 -13.94
C VAL A 13 1.57 -2.61 -13.61
N ARG A 14 2.17 -1.90 -14.56
CA ARG A 14 3.44 -1.21 -14.37
C ARG A 14 3.27 0.28 -14.67
N ILE A 15 3.62 1.14 -13.69
CA ILE A 15 3.69 2.59 -13.86
C ILE A 15 5.17 2.96 -13.87
N PRO A 16 5.70 3.48 -14.99
CA PRO A 16 7.09 3.90 -15.07
C PRO A 16 7.40 4.98 -14.03
N SER A 17 8.60 4.93 -13.47
CA SER A 17 9.14 6.06 -12.71
C SER A 17 9.45 7.21 -13.68
N GLN A 18 9.24 8.45 -13.24
CA GLN A 18 9.70 9.65 -13.97
C GLN A 18 11.15 10.03 -13.60
N SER A 19 11.76 9.27 -12.71
CA SER A 19 13.18 9.30 -12.38
C SER A 19 13.79 7.93 -12.76
N ASP A 20 15.10 7.77 -12.60
CA ASP A 20 15.79 6.49 -12.80
C ASP A 20 15.48 5.44 -11.71
N GLY A 21 14.43 5.69 -10.91
CA GLY A 21 13.99 4.81 -9.84
C GLY A 21 13.18 3.61 -10.31
N LEU A 22 12.86 2.73 -9.36
CA LEU A 22 12.02 1.56 -9.62
C LEU A 22 10.60 1.98 -10.04
N PRO A 23 10.00 1.31 -11.01
CA PRO A 23 8.61 1.52 -11.37
C PRO A 23 7.69 1.06 -10.24
N VAL A 24 6.45 1.55 -10.25
CA VAL A 24 5.38 0.93 -9.47
C VAL A 24 4.91 -0.31 -10.21
N GLU A 25 4.88 -1.43 -9.53
CA GLU A 25 4.34 -2.68 -10.06
C GLU A 25 3.26 -3.22 -9.14
N VAL A 26 2.12 -3.59 -9.72
CA VAL A 26 0.99 -4.20 -9.02
C VAL A 26 0.65 -5.50 -9.73
N VAL A 27 0.62 -6.60 -8.99
CA VAL A 27 0.31 -7.92 -9.55
C VAL A 27 -0.83 -8.55 -8.76
N LEU A 28 -1.93 -8.89 -9.43
CA LEU A 28 -3.00 -9.69 -8.83
C LEU A 28 -2.54 -11.14 -8.71
N ILE A 29 -2.74 -11.72 -7.53
CA ILE A 29 -2.40 -13.10 -7.23
C ILE A 29 -3.64 -13.99 -7.32
N ALA A 30 -4.69 -13.63 -6.60
CA ALA A 30 -5.92 -14.43 -6.52
C ALA A 30 -7.13 -13.60 -6.09
N GLN A 31 -8.30 -14.06 -6.43
CA GLN A 31 -9.54 -13.69 -5.77
C GLN A 31 -9.82 -14.69 -4.66
N ILE A 32 -10.21 -14.20 -3.46
CA ILE A 32 -10.38 -15.04 -2.26
C ILE A 32 -11.84 -15.34 -1.98
N GLY A 33 -12.78 -14.91 -2.51
CA GLY A 33 -14.20 -15.17 -2.25
C GLY A 33 -14.95 -13.90 -1.82
N ILE A 34 -16.21 -13.86 -2.15
CA ILE A 34 -17.06 -12.69 -1.91
C ILE A 34 -17.20 -12.43 -0.40
N GLY A 35 -16.90 -11.21 0.02
CA GLY A 35 -17.00 -10.78 1.41
C GLY A 35 -15.81 -11.19 2.30
N ALA A 36 -14.95 -12.08 1.81
CA ALA A 36 -13.83 -12.62 2.61
C ALA A 36 -12.77 -11.55 2.92
N GLY A 37 -12.54 -10.61 2.02
CA GLY A 37 -11.54 -9.56 2.21
C GLY A 37 -11.84 -8.68 3.42
N SER A 38 -13.01 -8.08 3.50
CA SER A 38 -13.40 -7.25 4.65
C SER A 38 -13.42 -8.05 5.95
N ALA A 39 -13.98 -9.25 5.95
CA ALA A 39 -14.03 -10.09 7.14
C ALA A 39 -12.63 -10.41 7.68
N LEU A 40 -11.70 -10.75 6.79
CA LEU A 40 -10.31 -11.03 7.16
C LEU A 40 -9.61 -9.78 7.71
N ILE A 41 -9.78 -8.64 7.05
CA ILE A 41 -9.15 -7.37 7.46
C ILE A 41 -9.65 -6.96 8.85
N GLU A 42 -10.96 -7.00 9.07
CA GLU A 42 -11.58 -6.64 10.35
C GLU A 42 -11.13 -7.56 11.48
N HIS A 43 -11.09 -8.87 11.23
CA HIS A 43 -10.63 -9.84 12.20
C HIS A 43 -9.16 -9.62 12.56
N THR A 44 -8.27 -9.47 11.56
CA THR A 44 -6.85 -9.25 11.76
C THR A 44 -6.57 -7.93 12.48
N ALA A 45 -7.26 -6.86 12.09
CA ALA A 45 -7.14 -5.57 12.77
C ALA A 45 -7.60 -5.65 14.24
N ALA A 46 -8.64 -6.43 14.55
CA ALA A 46 -9.09 -6.65 15.93
C ALA A 46 -8.04 -7.42 16.75
N LEU A 47 -7.44 -8.47 16.19
CA LEU A 47 -6.36 -9.22 16.84
C LEU A 47 -5.14 -8.33 17.12
N GLN A 48 -4.73 -7.52 16.15
CA GLN A 48 -3.61 -6.60 16.32
C GLN A 48 -3.87 -5.59 17.43
N ARG A 49 -5.05 -4.97 17.47
CA ARG A 49 -5.43 -4.03 18.55
C ARG A 49 -5.47 -4.69 19.95
N GLY A 50 -5.80 -5.97 20.01
CA GLY A 50 -5.79 -6.74 21.25
C GLY A 50 -4.39 -7.19 21.70
N HIS A 51 -3.36 -7.03 20.87
CA HIS A 51 -1.99 -7.45 21.21
C HIS A 51 -1.33 -6.43 22.13
N ALA A 52 -0.70 -6.89 23.22
CA ALA A 52 -0.10 -6.01 24.23
C ALA A 52 1.02 -5.10 23.68
N SER A 53 1.69 -5.52 22.61
CA SER A 53 2.75 -4.75 21.94
C SER A 53 2.24 -3.92 20.76
N PHE A 54 0.92 -3.88 20.53
CA PHE A 54 0.36 -3.04 19.48
C PHE A 54 0.51 -1.56 19.88
N VAL A 55 1.25 -0.84 19.07
CA VAL A 55 1.35 0.61 19.12
C VAL A 55 0.72 1.11 17.82
N ASP A 56 0.36 2.36 17.71
CA ASP A 56 -0.26 2.91 16.50
C ASP A 56 0.43 2.44 15.21
N ALA A 57 -0.32 2.32 14.12
CA ALA A 57 0.20 1.90 12.81
C ALA A 57 1.35 2.79 12.32
N LEU A 58 1.45 4.03 12.81
CA LEU A 58 2.56 4.95 12.53
C LEU A 58 3.87 4.52 13.19
N ASP A 59 3.81 3.74 14.26
CA ASP A 59 4.98 3.25 15.00
C ASP A 59 5.43 1.84 14.56
N GLU A 60 4.89 1.36 13.47
CA GLU A 60 5.22 0.07 12.87
C GLU A 60 5.22 -1.11 13.89
N PRO A 61 4.10 -1.35 14.57
CA PRO A 61 4.04 -2.29 15.69
C PRO A 61 4.43 -3.71 15.31
N SER A 62 4.20 -4.11 14.09
CA SER A 62 4.56 -5.45 13.61
C SER A 62 6.05 -5.64 13.37
N ALA A 63 6.81 -4.57 13.15
CA ALA A 63 8.26 -4.63 13.14
C ALA A 63 8.78 -5.04 14.52
N ARG A 64 8.21 -4.51 15.60
CA ARG A 64 8.52 -4.91 16.98
C ARG A 64 8.11 -6.34 17.27
N ILE A 65 6.95 -6.77 16.80
CA ILE A 65 6.47 -8.15 16.92
C ILE A 65 7.38 -9.11 16.15
N GLY A 66 7.85 -8.70 14.97
CA GLY A 66 8.82 -9.45 14.16
C GLY A 66 10.26 -9.46 14.70
N GLY A 67 10.53 -8.71 15.79
CA GLY A 67 11.85 -8.62 16.38
C GLY A 67 12.81 -7.66 15.67
N ALA A 68 12.33 -6.83 14.75
CA ALA A 68 13.14 -5.79 14.12
C ALA A 68 13.55 -4.72 15.15
N ASP A 69 14.82 -4.38 15.18
CA ASP A 69 15.38 -3.39 16.09
C ASP A 69 15.91 -2.19 15.31
N PHE A 70 15.09 -1.17 15.18
CA PHE A 70 15.46 0.06 14.49
C PHE A 70 16.61 0.81 15.17
N ALA A 71 16.77 0.66 16.49
CA ALA A 71 17.89 1.29 17.21
C ALA A 71 19.23 0.67 16.85
N ARG A 72 19.23 -0.55 16.34
CA ARG A 72 20.43 -1.23 15.82
C ARG A 72 20.67 -1.01 14.34
N GLY A 73 19.81 -0.23 13.69
CA GLY A 73 19.94 0.06 12.26
C GLY A 73 19.56 -1.11 11.35
N ASP A 74 18.53 -1.88 11.71
CA ASP A 74 18.00 -2.91 10.83
C ASP A 74 17.58 -2.28 9.50
N VAL A 75 18.26 -2.65 8.43
CA VAL A 75 18.04 -2.09 7.08
C VAL A 75 16.78 -2.61 6.40
N THR A 76 16.19 -3.68 6.95
CA THR A 76 14.96 -4.28 6.48
C THR A 76 14.01 -4.47 7.64
N SER A 77 12.82 -3.94 7.56
CA SER A 77 11.76 -4.17 8.53
C SER A 77 10.55 -4.84 7.90
N LEU A 78 9.94 -5.74 8.65
CA LEU A 78 8.71 -6.43 8.27
C LEU A 78 7.60 -5.98 9.20
N TYR A 79 6.49 -5.50 8.65
CA TYR A 79 5.36 -5.04 9.43
C TYR A 79 4.03 -5.21 8.69
N THR A 80 2.95 -5.20 9.44
CA THR A 80 1.60 -5.22 8.89
C THR A 80 0.93 -3.87 9.06
N PHE A 81 0.05 -3.51 8.13
CA PHE A 81 -0.77 -2.32 8.25
C PHE A 81 -2.15 -2.53 7.67
N THR A 82 -3.10 -1.78 8.20
CA THR A 82 -4.50 -1.75 7.72
C THR A 82 -4.82 -0.36 7.22
N VAL A 83 -5.48 -0.29 6.07
CA VAL A 83 -6.00 0.97 5.53
C VAL A 83 -7.52 0.93 5.60
N GLY A 84 -8.10 1.85 6.36
CA GLY A 84 -9.56 2.00 6.49
C GLY A 84 -10.22 2.52 5.21
N ALA A 85 -11.54 2.63 5.22
CA ALA A 85 -12.33 3.03 4.07
C ALA A 85 -11.91 4.39 3.47
N LYS A 86 -11.67 5.37 4.32
CA LYS A 86 -11.27 6.73 3.90
C LYS A 86 -9.82 6.82 3.40
N GLY A 87 -9.00 5.79 3.69
CA GLY A 87 -7.59 5.78 3.33
C GLY A 87 -6.73 6.64 4.25
N HIS A 88 -5.54 6.96 3.76
CA HIS A 88 -4.55 7.80 4.43
C HIS A 88 -4.13 8.99 3.53
N PRO A 89 -3.51 10.05 4.07
CA PRO A 89 -2.96 11.14 3.26
C PRO A 89 -1.88 10.66 2.29
N PHE A 90 -1.62 11.43 1.23
CA PHE A 90 -0.43 11.21 0.40
C PHE A 90 0.84 11.40 1.24
N HIS A 91 1.74 10.44 1.13
CA HIS A 91 3.07 10.50 1.73
C HIS A 91 4.06 9.72 0.86
N CYS A 92 5.33 9.85 1.16
CA CYS A 92 6.41 9.09 0.52
C CYS A 92 7.43 8.67 1.55
N HIS A 93 8.22 7.67 1.22
CA HIS A 93 9.31 7.15 2.04
C HIS A 93 10.61 7.19 1.26
N ALA A 94 11.74 7.23 1.95
CA ALA A 94 13.06 7.20 1.31
C ALA A 94 13.37 5.82 0.72
N GLY A 95 13.00 4.75 1.42
CA GLY A 95 13.27 3.38 1.00
C GLY A 95 12.25 2.79 0.04
N HIS A 96 12.63 1.69 -0.58
CA HIS A 96 11.76 0.89 -1.43
C HIS A 96 10.69 0.17 -0.59
N ARG A 97 9.54 -0.06 -1.22
CA ARG A 97 8.41 -0.78 -0.63
C ARG A 97 8.07 -2.01 -1.45
N VAL A 98 7.88 -3.13 -0.73
CA VAL A 98 7.27 -4.33 -1.27
C VAL A 98 6.25 -4.82 -0.26
N PHE A 99 5.02 -5.05 -0.67
CA PHE A 99 4.01 -5.63 0.19
C PHE A 99 3.07 -6.58 -0.54
N THR A 100 2.57 -7.56 0.18
CA THR A 100 1.44 -8.40 -0.22
C THR A 100 0.22 -7.95 0.57
N ALA A 101 -0.89 -7.77 -0.11
CA ALA A 101 -2.10 -7.25 0.49
C ALA A 101 -3.35 -8.02 0.07
N ILE A 102 -4.40 -7.86 0.87
CA ILE A 102 -5.76 -8.30 0.57
C ILE A 102 -6.63 -7.04 0.51
N SER A 103 -7.39 -6.89 -0.57
CA SER A 103 -8.37 -5.81 -0.67
C SER A 103 -9.64 -6.14 0.11
N GLY A 104 -10.27 -5.10 0.65
CA GLY A 104 -11.60 -5.21 1.25
C GLY A 104 -12.68 -5.48 0.21
N SER A 105 -13.90 -5.74 0.69
CA SER A 105 -15.04 -6.16 -0.15
C SER A 105 -15.63 -5.05 -1.03
N ALA A 106 -15.18 -3.80 -0.89
CA ALA A 106 -15.42 -2.72 -1.85
C ALA A 106 -14.28 -2.54 -2.86
N GLY A 107 -13.19 -3.31 -2.72
CA GLY A 107 -11.96 -3.13 -3.47
C GLY A 107 -11.10 -1.98 -2.94
N ALA A 108 -9.90 -1.83 -3.49
CA ALA A 108 -8.98 -0.78 -3.12
C ALA A 108 -8.60 0.11 -4.31
N ARG A 109 -8.32 1.38 -4.05
CA ARG A 109 -7.74 2.32 -4.99
C ARG A 109 -6.35 2.72 -4.51
N LEU A 110 -5.36 2.39 -5.29
CA LEU A 110 -3.96 2.71 -5.05
C LEU A 110 -3.57 3.88 -5.95
N ARG A 111 -3.16 5.01 -5.36
CA ARG A 111 -2.74 6.20 -6.10
C ARG A 111 -1.24 6.40 -5.92
N PHE A 112 -0.56 6.73 -7.01
CA PHE A 112 0.89 6.95 -7.03
C PHE A 112 1.21 8.19 -7.86
N SER A 113 2.14 9.02 -7.36
CA SER A 113 2.80 10.02 -8.18
C SER A 113 4.30 9.73 -8.18
N THR A 114 4.86 9.55 -9.37
CA THR A 114 6.28 9.24 -9.59
C THR A 114 7.09 10.47 -9.97
N ALA A 115 6.55 11.68 -9.76
CA ALA A 115 7.26 12.92 -10.05
C ALA A 115 8.50 13.04 -9.14
N PRO A 116 9.70 13.30 -9.71
CA PRO A 116 10.92 13.50 -8.94
C PRO A 116 10.79 14.72 -8.01
N ARG A 117 11.41 14.64 -6.83
CA ARG A 117 11.38 15.72 -5.83
C ARG A 117 11.81 17.07 -6.39
N ALA A 118 12.88 17.12 -7.14
CA ALA A 118 13.38 18.34 -7.74
C ALA A 118 12.35 18.99 -8.70
N ARG A 119 11.56 18.16 -9.40
CA ARG A 119 10.50 18.66 -10.29
C ARG A 119 9.31 19.20 -9.48
N LEU A 120 8.97 18.55 -8.37
CA LEU A 120 7.89 19.02 -7.47
C LEU A 120 8.24 20.34 -6.79
N GLU A 121 9.51 20.55 -6.45
CA GLU A 121 9.99 21.80 -5.86
C GLU A 121 9.95 22.96 -6.87
N ALA A 122 10.17 22.67 -8.15
CA ALA A 122 10.11 23.66 -9.23
C ALA A 122 8.68 23.94 -9.71
N ASP A 123 7.84 22.90 -9.76
CA ASP A 123 6.47 22.97 -10.25
C ASP A 123 5.58 21.97 -9.52
N PRO A 124 4.75 22.42 -8.56
CA PRO A 124 3.81 21.56 -7.84
C PRO A 124 2.79 20.84 -8.75
N GLN A 125 2.49 21.38 -9.95
CA GLN A 125 1.60 20.73 -10.91
C GLN A 125 2.14 19.38 -11.37
N ALA A 126 3.47 19.19 -11.38
CA ALA A 126 4.10 17.94 -11.72
C ALA A 126 3.61 16.73 -10.91
N PHE A 127 3.17 16.96 -9.66
CA PHE A 127 2.55 15.91 -8.85
C PHE A 127 1.31 15.33 -9.54
N PHE A 128 0.41 16.19 -9.98
CA PHE A 128 -0.84 15.80 -10.61
C PHE A 128 -0.62 15.24 -12.01
N ASP A 129 0.34 15.78 -12.75
CA ASP A 129 0.69 15.27 -14.08
C ASP A 129 1.23 13.84 -14.03
N ALA A 130 1.96 13.50 -12.96
CA ALA A 130 2.50 12.18 -12.72
C ALA A 130 1.53 11.25 -11.97
N LEU A 131 0.39 11.76 -11.50
CA LEU A 131 -0.54 10.99 -10.69
C LEU A 131 -1.23 9.90 -11.51
N ARG A 132 -1.15 8.68 -11.02
CA ARG A 132 -1.81 7.48 -11.59
C ARG A 132 -2.53 6.73 -10.49
N HIS A 133 -3.53 5.94 -10.85
CA HIS A 133 -4.13 5.03 -9.91
C HIS A 133 -4.38 3.64 -10.51
N VAL A 134 -4.40 2.66 -9.63
CA VAL A 134 -4.75 1.28 -9.91
C VAL A 134 -5.94 0.92 -9.04
N ASP A 135 -7.02 0.47 -9.67
CA ASP A 135 -8.18 -0.04 -8.96
C ASP A 135 -8.06 -1.56 -8.81
N ILE A 136 -7.97 -2.00 -7.56
CA ILE A 136 -7.95 -3.41 -7.18
C ILE A 136 -9.40 -3.87 -7.00
N PRO A 137 -9.78 -5.00 -7.63
CA PRO A 137 -11.11 -5.55 -7.41
C PRO A 137 -11.37 -5.94 -5.95
N PRO A 138 -12.65 -6.11 -5.56
CA PRO A 138 -13.01 -6.64 -4.25
C PRO A 138 -12.40 -8.01 -3.98
N ASP A 139 -12.07 -8.27 -2.71
CA ASP A 139 -11.71 -9.59 -2.20
C ASP A 139 -10.56 -10.25 -2.98
N CYS A 140 -9.52 -9.47 -3.29
CA CYS A 140 -8.36 -9.94 -4.04
C CYS A 140 -7.08 -9.89 -3.21
N MET A 141 -6.23 -10.90 -3.39
CA MET A 141 -4.85 -10.89 -2.97
C MET A 141 -3.98 -10.33 -4.09
N PHE A 142 -3.05 -9.44 -3.76
CA PHE A 142 -2.17 -8.77 -4.72
C PHE A 142 -0.85 -8.37 -4.08
N THR A 143 0.16 -8.14 -4.91
CA THR A 143 1.44 -7.57 -4.50
C THR A 143 1.62 -6.19 -5.09
N VAL A 144 2.35 -5.34 -4.36
CA VAL A 144 2.76 -4.01 -4.81
C VAL A 144 4.24 -3.83 -4.55
N ARG A 145 4.96 -3.24 -5.52
CA ARG A 145 6.35 -2.84 -5.38
C ARG A 145 6.54 -1.44 -5.95
N PHE A 146 7.28 -0.57 -5.27
CA PHE A 146 7.64 0.74 -5.79
C PHE A 146 8.92 1.29 -5.16
N GLY A 147 9.54 2.22 -5.87
CA GLY A 147 10.78 2.86 -5.43
C GLY A 147 10.59 3.91 -4.34
N GLY A 148 11.64 4.18 -3.60
CA GLY A 148 11.70 5.31 -2.68
C GLY A 148 11.39 6.63 -3.38
N GLY A 149 10.87 7.60 -2.63
CA GLY A 149 10.42 8.88 -3.16
C GLY A 149 9.09 8.86 -3.93
N THR A 150 8.49 7.69 -4.16
CA THR A 150 7.18 7.57 -4.79
C THR A 150 6.09 8.01 -3.81
N TRP A 151 5.39 9.08 -4.15
CA TRP A 151 4.22 9.52 -3.39
C TRP A 151 3.06 8.55 -3.61
N HIS A 152 2.42 8.15 -2.52
CA HIS A 152 1.33 7.19 -2.59
C HIS A 152 0.23 7.46 -1.58
N GLN A 153 -0.96 6.99 -1.92
CA GLN A 153 -2.17 7.02 -1.09
C GLN A 153 -3.01 5.79 -1.43
N PHE A 154 -3.52 5.12 -0.40
CA PHE A 154 -4.44 4.00 -0.55
C PHE A 154 -5.77 4.32 0.12
N ALA A 155 -6.87 3.91 -0.50
CA ALA A 155 -8.22 4.09 0.02
C ALA A 155 -9.14 2.99 -0.52
N SER A 156 -10.33 2.83 0.07
CA SER A 156 -11.37 2.01 -0.55
C SER A 156 -11.78 2.60 -1.91
N ARG A 157 -12.17 1.76 -2.85
CA ARG A 157 -12.78 2.22 -4.12
C ARG A 157 -14.11 2.92 -3.88
N ASP A 158 -14.82 2.47 -2.84
CA ASP A 158 -16.05 3.09 -2.35
C ASP A 158 -15.93 3.38 -0.85
N PRO A 159 -15.41 4.56 -0.47
CA PRO A 159 -15.30 4.94 0.93
C PRO A 159 -16.63 5.06 1.66
N ALA A 160 -17.73 5.28 0.94
CA ALA A 160 -19.06 5.39 1.54
C ALA A 160 -19.61 4.04 2.00
N SER A 161 -19.12 2.93 1.44
CA SER A 161 -19.50 1.59 1.88
C SER A 161 -19.05 1.24 3.31
N GLY A 162 -18.07 1.99 3.84
CA GLY A 162 -17.47 1.71 5.15
C GLY A 162 -16.47 0.53 5.14
N HIS A 163 -16.39 -0.25 4.06
CA HIS A 163 -15.44 -1.36 3.97
C HIS A 163 -13.99 -0.87 3.96
N PRO A 164 -13.07 -1.52 4.71
CA PRO A 164 -11.66 -1.18 4.69
C PRO A 164 -11.09 -1.34 3.28
N ALA A 165 -10.06 -0.57 2.95
CA ALA A 165 -9.41 -0.63 1.66
C ALA A 165 -8.57 -1.90 1.52
N LEU A 166 -7.65 -2.13 2.47
CA LEU A 166 -6.74 -3.27 2.42
C LEU A 166 -6.10 -3.57 3.79
N PHE A 167 -5.60 -4.79 3.91
CA PHE A 167 -4.61 -5.22 4.90
C PHE A 167 -3.37 -5.69 4.16
N ALA A 168 -2.20 -5.31 4.63
CA ALA A 168 -0.94 -5.64 3.99
C ALA A 168 0.12 -6.14 4.96
N LEU A 169 0.97 -7.04 4.46
CA LEU A 169 2.26 -7.38 5.01
C LEU A 169 3.33 -6.71 4.17
N SER A 170 4.06 -5.78 4.77
CA SER A 170 5.04 -4.94 4.09
C SER A 170 6.47 -5.25 4.53
N CYS A 171 7.39 -5.03 3.61
CA CYS A 171 8.81 -5.02 3.86
C CYS A 171 9.39 -3.69 3.40
N HIS A 172 10.17 -3.05 4.26
CA HIS A 172 10.92 -1.85 3.95
C HIS A 172 12.39 -2.17 3.81
N THR A 173 13.05 -1.46 2.92
CA THR A 173 14.49 -1.48 2.79
C THR A 173 15.03 -0.06 2.90
N ASN A 174 16.04 0.15 3.74
CA ASN A 174 16.78 1.41 3.82
C ASN A 174 15.94 2.66 4.18
N GLU A 175 15.16 2.60 5.22
CA GLU A 175 14.39 3.76 5.68
C GLU A 175 15.03 4.57 6.80
N LEU A 176 16.13 4.08 7.31
CA LEU A 176 16.89 4.71 8.40
C LEU A 176 18.01 5.56 7.85
#